data_08c00b53f5962ddec547348eb3ec5f8b
#
_entry.id   08c00b53f5962ddec547348eb3ec5f8b
#
_cell.length_a   1.000
_cell.length_b   1.000
_cell.length_c   1.000
_cell.angle_alpha   90.00
_cell.angle_beta   90.00
_cell.angle_gamma   90.00
#
_symmetry.space_group_name_H-M   'P 1'
#
loop_
_entity.id
_entity.type
_entity.pdbx_description
1 polymer ?
#
loop_
_entity_poly.entity_id
_entity_poly.type
_entity_poly.pdbx_seq_one_letter_code
_entity_poly.pdbx_strand_id
1 'polypeptide(L)'
;MLCADMVEVCWKDPTGRKCKSTALLEDISPSGMCLQFEIPLAIGTQVDVNCPGEKLAGTVRYCVYREIGYFVGIELAPSHRWSRQQFEPQHLLDLEELVLRSALRAGGTIQ
;
A
#
# COMPACT_ATOMS: atom_id res chain seq x y z
N MET A 1 3.58 8.66 3.74
CA MET A 1 4.69 8.02 4.46
C MET A 1 5.09 6.76 3.70
N LEU A 2 6.30 6.72 3.22
CA LEU A 2 6.83 5.55 2.50
C LEU A 2 7.15 4.42 3.46
N CYS A 3 6.84 3.20 3.08
CA CYS A 3 7.06 2.01 3.89
C CYS A 3 7.20 0.76 3.01
N ALA A 4 7.42 -0.38 3.64
CA ALA A 4 7.57 -1.65 2.93
C ALA A 4 7.08 -2.79 3.83
N ASP A 5 5.80 -2.77 4.17
CA ASP A 5 5.17 -3.74 5.05
C ASP A 5 4.24 -4.66 4.27
N MET A 6 4.23 -5.94 4.63
CA MET A 6 3.25 -6.87 4.09
C MET A 6 1.94 -6.74 4.85
N VAL A 7 0.84 -6.67 4.11
CA VAL A 7 -0.50 -6.58 4.67
C VAL A 7 -1.41 -7.59 3.98
N GLU A 8 -2.50 -7.96 4.66
CA GLU A 8 -3.53 -8.81 4.10
C GLU A 8 -4.69 -7.97 3.60
N VAL A 9 -5.15 -8.24 2.39
CA VAL A 9 -6.25 -7.51 1.77
C VAL A 9 -7.39 -8.45 1.47
N CYS A 10 -8.59 -8.08 1.88
CA CYS A 10 -9.82 -8.83 1.66
C CYS A 10 -10.80 -8.00 0.85
N TRP A 11 -11.48 -8.65 -0.10
CA TRP A 11 -12.51 -8.02 -0.91
C TRP A 11 -13.51 -9.08 -1.38
N LYS A 12 -14.59 -8.64 -2.04
CA LYS A 12 -15.51 -9.55 -2.73
C LYS A 12 -15.37 -9.34 -4.22
N ASP A 13 -15.35 -10.45 -4.98
CA ASP A 13 -15.34 -10.39 -6.43
C ASP A 13 -16.76 -10.02 -6.95
N PRO A 14 -16.94 -9.82 -8.28
CA PRO A 14 -18.24 -9.45 -8.83
C PRO A 14 -19.35 -10.47 -8.56
N THR A 15 -19.01 -11.72 -8.24
CA THR A 15 -19.98 -12.77 -7.90
C THR A 15 -20.34 -12.77 -6.41
N GLY A 16 -19.73 -11.90 -5.61
CA GLY A 16 -19.92 -11.85 -4.15
C GLY A 16 -19.03 -12.80 -3.37
N ARG A 17 -18.12 -13.50 -4.05
CA ARG A 17 -17.19 -14.43 -3.41
C ARG A 17 -16.11 -13.66 -2.66
N LYS A 18 -15.84 -14.08 -1.42
CA LYS A 18 -14.78 -13.49 -0.61
C LYS A 18 -13.41 -13.88 -1.15
N CYS A 19 -12.57 -12.89 -1.36
CA CYS A 19 -11.19 -13.06 -1.82
C CYS A 19 -10.23 -12.47 -0.79
N LYS A 20 -9.03 -13.05 -0.73
CA LYS A 20 -7.98 -12.61 0.17
C LYS A 20 -6.63 -12.76 -0.50
N SER A 21 -5.76 -11.78 -0.32
CA SER A 21 -4.39 -11.82 -0.83
C SER A 21 -3.47 -11.00 0.04
N THR A 22 -2.19 -11.33 0.00
CA THR A 22 -1.15 -10.53 0.61
C THR A 22 -0.68 -9.47 -0.37
N ALA A 23 -0.40 -8.28 0.12
CA ALA A 23 0.12 -7.17 -0.67
C ALA A 23 1.25 -6.48 0.06
N LEU A 24 2.07 -5.75 -0.69
CA LEU A 24 3.10 -4.90 -0.11
C LEU A 24 2.54 -3.49 0.05
N LEU A 25 2.52 -3.00 1.28
CA LEU A 25 2.17 -1.61 1.57
C LEU A 25 3.39 -0.75 1.28
N GLU A 26 3.29 0.13 0.28
CA GLU A 26 4.40 0.99 -0.14
C GLU A 26 4.29 2.41 0.38
N ASP A 27 3.07 2.91 0.53
CA ASP A 27 2.83 4.26 1.01
C ASP A 27 1.53 4.30 1.78
N ILE A 28 1.50 5.09 2.84
CA ILE A 28 0.30 5.31 3.65
C ILE A 28 0.21 6.76 4.10
N SER A 29 -1.01 7.29 4.05
CA SER A 29 -1.35 8.63 4.52
C SER A 29 -2.67 8.59 5.27
N PRO A 30 -3.09 9.66 5.95
CA PRO A 30 -4.36 9.65 6.67
C PRO A 30 -5.58 9.30 5.80
N SER A 31 -5.55 9.59 4.51
CA SER A 31 -6.70 9.40 3.63
C SER A 31 -6.54 8.30 2.59
N GLY A 32 -5.38 7.66 2.52
CA GLY A 32 -5.18 6.64 1.49
C GLY A 32 -3.90 5.85 1.65
N MET A 33 -3.77 4.83 0.80
CA MET A 33 -2.58 3.99 0.76
C MET A 33 -2.33 3.48 -0.65
N CYS A 34 -1.07 3.14 -0.93
CA CYS A 34 -0.67 2.47 -2.16
C CYS A 34 -0.16 1.09 -1.83
N LEU A 35 -0.73 0.09 -2.47
CA LEU A 35 -0.36 -1.31 -2.31
C LEU A 35 0.18 -1.86 -3.63
N GLN A 36 1.13 -2.78 -3.52
CA GLN A 36 1.59 -3.56 -4.68
C GLN A 36 0.99 -4.96 -4.61
N PHE A 37 0.28 -5.33 -5.69
CA PHE A 37 -0.38 -6.63 -5.83
C PHE A 37 0.18 -7.40 -7.01
N GLU A 38 0.01 -8.72 -6.97
CA GLU A 38 0.30 -9.60 -8.12
C GLU A 38 -0.86 -9.65 -9.13
N ILE A 39 -2.06 -9.27 -8.70
CA ILE A 39 -3.28 -9.29 -9.53
C ILE A 39 -3.91 -7.90 -9.58
N PRO A 40 -4.64 -7.57 -10.65
CA PRO A 40 -5.36 -6.30 -10.71
C PRO A 40 -6.62 -6.33 -9.84
N LEU A 41 -6.99 -5.15 -9.35
CA LEU A 41 -8.28 -4.92 -8.68
C LEU A 41 -9.05 -3.87 -9.46
N ALA A 42 -10.34 -4.09 -9.64
CA ALA A 42 -11.20 -3.15 -10.35
C ALA A 42 -11.37 -1.86 -9.55
N ILE A 43 -11.35 -0.72 -10.23
CA ILE A 43 -11.66 0.58 -9.63
C ILE A 43 -13.07 0.53 -9.04
N GLY A 44 -13.23 1.05 -7.84
CA GLY A 44 -14.50 0.99 -7.11
C GLY A 44 -14.65 -0.21 -6.18
N THR A 45 -13.74 -1.17 -6.23
CA THR A 45 -13.77 -2.32 -5.33
C THR A 45 -13.60 -1.87 -3.88
N GLN A 46 -14.49 -2.35 -3.00
CA GLN A 46 -14.37 -2.13 -1.56
C GLN A 46 -13.39 -3.15 -0.99
N VAL A 47 -12.44 -2.68 -0.23
CA VAL A 47 -11.38 -3.53 0.35
C VAL A 47 -11.24 -3.29 1.84
N ASP A 48 -10.88 -4.36 2.55
CA ASP A 48 -10.42 -4.31 3.93
C ASP A 48 -8.93 -4.64 3.95
N VAL A 49 -8.13 -3.76 4.52
CA VAL A 49 -6.69 -3.95 4.65
C VAL A 49 -6.36 -4.22 6.11
N ASN A 50 -5.85 -5.42 6.38
CA ASN A 50 -5.50 -5.83 7.73
C ASN A 50 -4.03 -5.52 7.98
N CYS A 51 -3.81 -4.52 8.82
CA CYS A 51 -2.49 -4.15 9.34
C CYS A 51 -2.36 -4.71 10.76
N PRO A 52 -1.14 -4.90 11.28
CA PRO A 52 -0.99 -5.33 12.67
C PRO A 52 -1.71 -4.40 13.65
N GLY A 53 -2.70 -4.95 14.35
CA GLY A 53 -3.47 -4.21 15.36
C GLY A 53 -4.54 -3.28 14.80
N GLU A 54 -4.73 -3.20 13.49
CA GLU A 54 -5.69 -2.28 12.88
C GLU A 54 -6.26 -2.83 11.59
N LYS A 55 -7.53 -2.57 11.35
CA LYS A 55 -8.20 -2.90 10.10
C LYS A 55 -8.68 -1.61 9.45
N LEU A 56 -8.24 -1.37 8.22
CA LEU A 56 -8.59 -0.19 7.45
C LEU A 56 -9.48 -0.57 6.29
N ALA A 57 -10.55 0.16 6.06
CA ALA A 57 -11.47 -0.06 4.96
C ALA A 57 -11.37 1.09 3.96
N GLY A 58 -11.48 0.76 2.68
CA GLY A 58 -11.40 1.77 1.64
C GLY A 58 -11.90 1.27 0.29
N THR A 59 -11.68 2.11 -0.71
CA THR A 59 -12.13 1.88 -2.08
C THR A 59 -10.96 2.02 -3.03
N VAL A 60 -10.83 1.09 -3.97
CA VAL A 60 -9.81 1.17 -5.03
C VAL A 60 -10.11 2.37 -5.93
N ARG A 61 -9.15 3.28 -6.06
CA ARG A 61 -9.26 4.49 -6.89
C ARG A 61 -8.43 4.41 -8.16
N TYR A 62 -7.33 3.66 -8.15
CA TYR A 62 -6.57 3.40 -9.35
C TYR A 62 -5.89 2.04 -9.26
N CYS A 63 -5.56 1.49 -10.41
CA CYS A 63 -4.81 0.24 -10.52
C CYS A 63 -3.93 0.38 -11.76
N VAL A 64 -2.62 0.40 -11.57
CA VAL A 64 -1.66 0.65 -12.65
C VAL A 64 -0.68 -0.52 -12.72
N TYR A 65 -0.55 -1.11 -13.90
CA TYR A 65 0.43 -2.16 -14.13
C TYR A 65 1.85 -1.59 -14.18
N ARG A 66 2.74 -2.22 -13.44
CA ARG A 66 4.18 -1.98 -13.50
C ARG A 66 4.87 -3.32 -13.76
N GLU A 67 6.15 -3.29 -14.11
CA GLU A 67 6.92 -4.52 -14.41
C GLU A 67 6.89 -5.55 -13.29
N ILE A 68 6.75 -5.11 -12.06
CA ILE A 68 6.78 -5.95 -10.86
C ILE A 68 5.39 -6.27 -10.30
N GLY A 69 4.32 -5.85 -10.99
CA GLY A 69 2.95 -6.10 -10.54
C GLY A 69 2.04 -4.89 -10.70
N TYR A 70 0.97 -4.85 -9.91
CA TYR A 70 -0.03 -3.77 -9.98
C TYR A 70 0.08 -2.86 -8.77
N PHE A 71 0.16 -1.57 -9.02
CA PHE A 71 0.10 -0.56 -7.97
C PHE A 71 -1.34 -0.12 -7.82
N VAL A 72 -1.91 -0.39 -6.66
CA VAL A 72 -3.31 -0.15 -6.35
C VAL A 72 -3.42 0.96 -5.33
N GLY A 73 -4.06 2.05 -5.71
CA GLY A 73 -4.34 3.17 -4.83
C GLY A 73 -5.69 3.00 -4.15
N ILE A 74 -5.71 3.10 -2.83
CA ILE A 74 -6.91 2.94 -2.02
C ILE A 74 -7.18 4.23 -1.28
N GLU A 75 -8.41 4.75 -1.44
CA GLU A 75 -8.92 5.85 -0.63
C GLU A 75 -9.60 5.28 0.60
N LEU A 76 -9.13 5.65 1.77
CA LEU A 76 -9.68 5.17 3.03
C LEU A 76 -11.04 5.81 3.31
N ALA A 77 -11.97 4.99 3.84
CA ALA A 77 -13.27 5.49 4.31
C ALA A 77 -13.05 6.52 5.43
N PRO A 78 -13.90 7.57 5.52
CA PRO A 78 -13.72 8.60 6.55
C PRO A 78 -13.66 8.06 7.98
N SER A 79 -14.38 6.97 8.25
CA SER A 79 -14.38 6.31 9.55
C SER A 79 -13.17 5.43 9.80
N HIS A 80 -12.33 5.21 8.79
CA HIS A 80 -11.16 4.34 8.83
C HIS A 80 -9.88 5.09 8.43
N ARG A 81 -9.83 6.39 8.65
CA ARG A 81 -8.64 7.16 8.34
C ARG A 81 -7.50 6.74 9.23
N TRP A 82 -6.34 6.57 8.60
CA TRP A 82 -5.15 6.15 9.30
C TRP A 82 -4.52 7.30 10.07
N SER A 83 -3.97 6.97 11.25
CA SER A 83 -3.02 7.82 11.96
C SER A 83 -1.88 6.96 12.51
N ARG A 84 -0.73 7.61 12.71
CA ARG A 84 0.45 6.94 13.26
C ARG A 84 0.22 6.34 14.65
N GLN A 85 -0.72 6.91 15.39
CA GLN A 85 -1.08 6.44 16.73
C GLN A 85 -1.83 5.10 16.69
N GLN A 86 -2.58 4.84 15.61
CA GLN A 86 -3.31 3.59 15.42
C GLN A 86 -2.40 2.48 14.92
N PHE A 87 -1.57 2.79 13.96
CA PHE A 87 -0.67 1.83 13.34
C PHE A 87 0.53 2.57 12.76
N GLU A 88 1.72 2.12 13.09
CA GLU A 88 2.95 2.63 12.48
C GLU A 88 3.61 1.46 11.74
N PRO A 89 3.85 1.60 10.42
CA PRO A 89 4.56 0.56 9.67
C PRO A 89 5.91 0.23 10.29
N GLN A 90 6.24 -1.04 10.36
CA GLN A 90 7.49 -1.51 10.94
C GLN A 90 8.70 -1.19 10.06
N HIS A 91 8.48 -1.09 8.74
CA HIS A 91 9.51 -0.88 7.75
C HIS A 91 9.30 0.46 7.06
N LEU A 92 9.51 1.55 7.82
CA LEU A 92 9.45 2.90 7.27
C LEU A 92 10.66 3.17 6.38
N LEU A 93 10.39 3.86 5.27
CA LEU A 93 11.43 4.29 4.35
C LEU A 93 11.60 5.80 4.46
N ASP A 94 12.83 6.23 4.72
CA ASP A 94 13.18 7.64 4.71
C ASP A 94 13.54 8.05 3.28
N LEU A 95 12.87 9.08 2.76
CA LEU A 95 13.08 9.53 1.40
C LEU A 95 14.50 10.03 1.18
N GLU A 96 15.06 10.76 2.14
CA GLU A 96 16.45 11.24 2.04
C GLU A 96 17.42 10.07 2.02
N GLU A 97 17.21 9.06 2.85
CA GLU A 97 18.01 7.86 2.89
C GLU A 97 17.93 7.09 1.59
N LEU A 98 16.72 6.96 1.00
CA LEU A 98 16.54 6.31 -0.28
C LEU A 98 17.28 7.03 -1.40
N VAL A 99 17.24 8.35 -1.44
CA VAL A 99 17.95 9.15 -2.43
C VAL A 99 19.45 8.95 -2.27
N LEU A 100 19.98 8.98 -1.06
CA LEU A 100 21.37 8.76 -0.78
C LEU A 100 21.84 7.37 -1.21
N ARG A 101 21.06 6.33 -0.90
CA ARG A 101 21.38 4.95 -1.32
C ARG A 101 21.37 4.81 -2.84
N SER A 102 20.43 5.45 -3.52
CA SER A 102 20.37 5.43 -4.97
C SER A 102 21.57 6.11 -5.61
N ALA A 103 22.01 7.23 -5.05
CA ALA A 103 23.20 7.94 -5.51
C ALA A 103 24.46 7.09 -5.32
N LEU A 104 24.58 6.40 -4.18
CA LEU A 104 25.71 5.51 -3.92
C LEU A 104 25.75 4.32 -4.88
N ARG A 105 24.58 3.77 -5.24
CA ARG A 105 24.50 2.64 -6.17
C ARG A 105 24.80 3.04 -7.61
N ALA A 106 24.43 4.26 -8.00
CA ALA A 106 24.54 4.73 -9.36
C ALA A 106 25.98 5.13 -9.75
N GLY A 107 26.94 4.33 -9.42
CA GLY A 107 28.33 4.60 -9.74
C GLY A 107 29.16 4.89 -8.52
N GLY A 108 28.53 4.85 -7.42
CA GLY A 108 29.22 5.00 -6.16
C GLY A 108 29.82 6.35 -5.95
N THR A 109 29.62 7.26 -6.84
CA THR A 109 30.26 8.54 -6.70
C THR A 109 29.27 9.63 -6.48
N ILE A 110 29.15 9.95 -5.25
CA ILE A 110 28.63 11.23 -4.87
C ILE A 110 29.84 12.15 -4.82
N GLN A 111 30.02 12.80 -5.85
CA GLN A 111 31.09 13.78 -5.88
C GLN A 111 30.53 15.13 -5.96
#